data_8c4b8564ceaffedcaf9831a919a33e78
#
_entry.id   8c4b8564ceaffedcaf9831a919a33e78
#
_cell.length_a   1.000
_cell.length_b   1.000
_cell.length_c   1.000
_cell.angle_alpha   90.00
_cell.angle_beta   90.00
_cell.angle_gamma   90.00
#
_symmetry.space_group_name_H-M   'P 1'
#
loop_
_entity.id
_entity.type
_entity.pdbx_description
1 polymer ?
#
loop_
_entity_poly.entity_id
_entity_poly.type
_entity_poly.pdbx_seq_one_letter_code
_entity_poly.pdbx_strand_id
1 'polypeptide(L)'
;MWGILVALLSGALMSVQGVFNTELTKQTSLWVSTGWVQISAFLICVCAWLFTGREEAGALLRVDQKYLLLGGVIGAFITVTVIQSMSSLGPARAAMLIVVAQLAVAYVIELLGLFGVEKVDFEW
;
A
#
# COMPACT_ATOMS: atom_id res chain seq x y z
N MET A 1 19.51 10.19 -1.13
CA MET A 1 18.68 11.32 -1.57
C MET A 1 17.49 10.90 -2.42
N TRP A 2 17.73 10.05 -3.41
CA TRP A 2 16.63 9.56 -4.25
C TRP A 2 15.53 8.88 -3.43
N GLY A 3 15.92 8.02 -2.49
CA GLY A 3 14.95 7.32 -1.65
C GLY A 3 14.08 8.26 -0.82
N ILE A 4 14.66 9.36 -0.34
CA ILE A 4 13.91 10.34 0.44
C ILE A 4 12.85 11.02 -0.43
N LEU A 5 13.23 11.42 -1.64
CA LEU A 5 12.30 12.07 -2.55
C LEU A 5 11.15 11.15 -2.95
N VAL A 6 11.46 9.89 -3.25
CA VAL A 6 10.45 8.91 -3.62
C VAL A 6 9.51 8.63 -2.45
N ALA A 7 10.05 8.55 -1.23
CA ALA A 7 9.23 8.33 -0.05
C ALA A 7 8.26 9.48 0.18
N LEU A 8 8.72 10.72 0.01
CA LEU A 8 7.85 11.89 0.17
C LEU A 8 6.76 11.89 -0.90
N LEU A 9 7.11 11.56 -2.13
CA LEU A 9 6.13 11.45 -3.21
C LEU A 9 5.10 10.36 -2.91
N SER A 10 5.55 9.22 -2.43
CA SER A 10 4.67 8.11 -2.09
C SER A 10 3.65 8.52 -1.03
N GLY A 11 4.10 9.21 0.02
CA GLY A 11 3.20 9.70 1.06
C GLY A 11 2.16 10.67 0.52
N ALA A 12 2.58 11.57 -0.35
CA ALA A 12 1.67 12.53 -0.98
C ALA A 12 0.63 11.81 -1.83
N LEU A 13 1.07 10.83 -2.62
CA LEU A 13 0.16 10.05 -3.45
C LEU A 13 -0.83 9.26 -2.61
N MET A 14 -0.38 8.71 -1.50
CA MET A 14 -1.25 7.95 -0.60
C MET A 14 -2.37 8.82 -0.03
N SER A 15 -2.04 10.06 0.35
CA SER A 15 -3.04 10.98 0.86
C SER A 15 -4.07 11.35 -0.20
N VAL A 16 -3.60 11.66 -1.41
CA VAL A 16 -4.49 12.00 -2.53
C VAL A 16 -5.38 10.80 -2.86
N GLN A 17 -4.79 9.62 -2.95
CA GLN A 17 -5.53 8.40 -3.23
C GLN A 17 -6.61 8.14 -2.16
N GLY A 18 -6.25 8.31 -0.90
CA GLY A 18 -7.20 8.10 0.19
C GLY A 18 -8.41 9.02 0.08
N VAL A 19 -8.17 10.28 -0.23
CA VAL A 19 -9.26 11.25 -0.41
C VAL A 19 -10.11 10.89 -1.62
N PHE A 20 -9.48 10.56 -2.75
CA PHE A 20 -10.21 10.17 -3.96
C PHE A 20 -11.08 8.95 -3.70
N ASN A 21 -10.52 7.95 -3.04
CA ASN A 21 -11.25 6.71 -2.75
C ASN A 21 -12.42 6.95 -1.81
N THR A 22 -12.24 7.84 -0.83
CA THR A 22 -13.30 8.17 0.11
C THR A 22 -14.44 8.89 -0.60
N GLU A 23 -14.11 9.86 -1.45
CA GLU A 23 -15.13 10.60 -2.20
C GLU A 23 -15.86 9.70 -3.20
N LEU A 24 -15.13 8.80 -3.86
CA LEU A 24 -15.75 7.83 -4.76
C LEU A 24 -16.71 6.91 -4.01
N THR A 25 -16.34 6.51 -2.81
CA THR A 25 -17.17 5.64 -1.98
C THR A 25 -18.49 6.31 -1.63
N LYS A 26 -18.49 7.62 -1.41
CA LYS A 26 -19.72 8.35 -1.11
C LYS A 26 -20.70 8.32 -2.28
N GLN A 27 -20.22 8.20 -3.50
CA GLN A 27 -21.07 8.19 -4.69
C GLN A 27 -21.42 6.79 -5.15
N THR A 28 -20.72 5.80 -4.67
CA THR A 28 -20.94 4.40 -5.06
C THR A 28 -21.16 3.55 -3.82
N SER A 29 -20.18 2.73 -3.48
CA SER A 29 -20.19 1.96 -2.24
C SER A 29 -18.76 1.58 -1.91
N LEU A 30 -18.56 1.14 -0.67
CA LEU A 30 -17.22 0.77 -0.20
C LEU A 30 -16.57 -0.29 -1.09
N TRP A 31 -17.31 -1.37 -1.39
CA TRP A 31 -16.73 -2.47 -2.15
C TRP A 31 -16.60 -2.16 -3.63
N VAL A 32 -17.49 -1.34 -4.19
CA VAL A 32 -17.38 -0.91 -5.59
C VAL A 32 -16.14 -0.03 -5.76
N SER A 33 -15.94 0.94 -4.89
CA SER A 33 -14.78 1.82 -5.01
C SER A 33 -13.47 1.07 -4.75
N THR A 34 -13.45 0.19 -3.76
CA THR A 34 -12.26 -0.62 -3.48
C THR A 34 -11.92 -1.52 -4.66
N GLY A 35 -12.94 -2.16 -5.24
CA GLY A 35 -12.73 -2.99 -6.43
C GLY A 35 -12.19 -2.20 -7.61
N TRP A 36 -12.73 -1.01 -7.83
CA TRP A 36 -12.24 -0.14 -8.90
C TRP A 36 -10.78 0.24 -8.70
N VAL A 37 -10.41 0.60 -7.47
CA VAL A 37 -9.03 0.95 -7.16
C VAL A 37 -8.09 -0.19 -7.46
N GLN A 38 -8.45 -1.41 -7.04
CA GLN A 38 -7.59 -2.57 -7.24
C GLN A 38 -7.48 -2.94 -8.71
N ILE A 39 -8.59 -2.92 -9.45
CA ILE A 39 -8.54 -3.30 -10.86
C ILE A 39 -7.82 -2.25 -11.70
N SER A 40 -8.01 -0.96 -11.42
CA SER A 40 -7.30 0.08 -12.14
C SER A 40 -5.80 0.02 -11.88
N ALA A 41 -5.40 -0.26 -10.64
CA ALA A 41 -4.01 -0.45 -10.31
C ALA A 41 -3.41 -1.64 -11.05
N PHE A 42 -4.16 -2.74 -11.13
CA PHE A 42 -3.73 -3.93 -11.86
C PHE A 42 -3.52 -3.64 -13.34
N LEU A 43 -4.44 -2.88 -13.95
CA LEU A 43 -4.31 -2.52 -15.37
C LEU A 43 -3.07 -1.68 -15.63
N ILE A 44 -2.76 -0.72 -14.74
CA ILE A 44 -1.54 0.08 -14.86
C ILE A 44 -0.32 -0.82 -14.77
N CYS A 45 -0.32 -1.78 -13.85
CA CYS A 45 0.80 -2.72 -13.71
C CYS A 45 0.97 -3.58 -14.95
N VAL A 46 -0.14 -4.04 -15.54
CA VAL A 46 -0.09 -4.83 -16.77
C VAL A 46 0.51 -4.02 -17.91
N CYS A 47 0.08 -2.77 -18.04
CA CYS A 47 0.63 -1.88 -19.07
C CYS A 47 2.13 -1.67 -18.89
N ALA A 48 2.56 -1.41 -17.66
CA ALA A 48 3.97 -1.24 -17.37
C ALA A 48 4.76 -2.50 -17.69
N TRP A 49 4.21 -3.66 -17.34
CA TRP A 49 4.84 -4.95 -17.62
C TRP A 49 5.03 -5.17 -19.11
N LEU A 50 4.02 -4.80 -19.91
CA LEU A 50 4.11 -4.94 -21.37
C LEU A 50 5.18 -4.03 -21.97
N PHE A 51 5.33 -2.81 -21.42
CA PHE A 51 6.29 -1.86 -21.94
C PHE A 51 7.72 -2.10 -21.47
N THR A 52 7.91 -2.74 -20.33
CA THR A 52 9.24 -2.92 -19.75
C THR A 52 9.92 -4.25 -20.12
N GLY A 53 9.34 -5.00 -21.04
CA GLY A 53 10.00 -6.20 -21.57
C GLY A 53 9.39 -7.52 -21.15
N ARG A 54 8.23 -7.48 -20.53
CA ARG A 54 7.47 -8.70 -20.20
C ARG A 54 8.27 -9.70 -19.36
N GLU A 55 8.70 -9.23 -18.19
CA GLU A 55 9.38 -10.11 -17.25
C GLU A 55 8.52 -11.34 -16.95
N GLU A 56 9.15 -12.44 -16.58
CA GLU A 56 8.45 -13.69 -16.41
C GLU A 56 7.45 -13.63 -15.24
N ALA A 57 6.16 -13.66 -15.56
CA ALA A 57 5.11 -13.67 -14.54
C ALA A 57 5.10 -14.98 -13.76
N GLY A 58 5.60 -16.07 -14.35
CA GLY A 58 5.70 -17.34 -13.67
C GLY A 58 6.59 -17.33 -12.44
N ALA A 59 7.43 -16.30 -12.29
CA ALA A 59 8.25 -16.14 -11.12
C ALA A 59 7.43 -16.09 -9.83
N LEU A 60 6.18 -15.65 -9.90
CA LEU A 60 5.29 -15.63 -8.73
C LEU A 60 5.08 -17.04 -8.17
N LEU A 61 5.07 -18.05 -9.03
CA LEU A 61 4.88 -19.43 -8.61
C LEU A 61 6.14 -20.04 -8.02
N ARG A 62 7.28 -19.38 -8.22
CA ARG A 62 8.58 -19.85 -7.76
C ARG A 62 9.02 -19.24 -6.44
N VAL A 63 8.21 -18.37 -5.88
CA VAL A 63 8.53 -17.75 -4.60
C VAL A 63 8.50 -18.82 -3.51
N ASP A 64 9.58 -18.93 -2.74
CA ASP A 64 9.70 -19.94 -1.69
C ASP A 64 8.70 -19.70 -0.58
N GLN A 65 8.54 -18.45 -0.18
CA GLN A 65 7.64 -18.08 0.92
C GLN A 65 6.35 -17.50 0.33
N LYS A 66 5.36 -18.38 0.13
CA LYS A 66 4.11 -18.01 -0.54
C LYS A 66 3.31 -16.94 0.19
N TYR A 67 3.51 -16.78 1.51
CA TYR A 67 2.80 -15.72 2.24
C TYR A 67 3.16 -14.32 1.72
N LEU A 68 4.29 -14.18 1.03
CA LEU A 68 4.67 -12.89 0.44
C LEU A 68 3.74 -12.47 -0.70
N LEU A 69 2.96 -13.40 -1.23
CA LEU A 69 2.00 -13.11 -2.29
C LEU A 69 0.68 -12.52 -1.77
N LEU A 70 0.55 -12.40 -0.46
CA LEU A 70 -0.68 -11.88 0.16
C LEU A 70 -0.78 -10.36 0.13
N GLY A 71 0.20 -9.68 -0.48
CA GLY A 71 0.20 -8.22 -0.55
C GLY A 71 -1.07 -7.64 -1.14
N GLY A 72 -1.64 -8.29 -2.17
CA GLY A 72 -2.88 -7.83 -2.78
C GLY A 72 -4.07 -7.94 -1.85
N VAL A 73 -4.15 -9.04 -1.08
CA VAL A 73 -5.20 -9.23 -0.10
C VAL A 73 -5.08 -8.16 0.99
N ILE A 74 -3.87 -7.97 1.50
CA ILE A 74 -3.61 -6.94 2.50
C ILE A 74 -3.94 -5.57 1.93
N GLY A 75 -3.59 -5.31 0.66
CA GLY A 75 -3.88 -4.05 -0.02
C GLY A 75 -5.36 -3.73 -0.07
N ALA A 76 -6.20 -4.74 -0.32
CA ALA A 76 -7.65 -4.55 -0.33
C ALA A 76 -8.14 -4.12 1.06
N PHE A 77 -7.66 -4.78 2.11
CA PHE A 77 -8.03 -4.41 3.49
C PHE A 77 -7.49 -3.02 3.86
N ILE A 78 -6.30 -2.68 3.40
CA ILE A 78 -5.74 -1.34 3.62
C ILE A 78 -6.66 -0.30 3.00
N THR A 79 -7.05 -0.51 1.75
CA THR A 79 -7.92 0.44 1.05
C THR A 79 -9.23 0.64 1.80
N VAL A 80 -9.86 -0.46 2.22
CA VAL A 80 -11.11 -0.42 2.96
C VAL A 80 -10.95 0.34 4.28
N THR A 81 -9.91 0.02 5.04
CA THR A 81 -9.71 0.64 6.35
C THR A 81 -9.31 2.11 6.24
N VAL A 82 -8.53 2.47 5.21
CA VAL A 82 -8.20 3.87 4.96
C VAL A 82 -9.45 4.68 4.63
N ILE A 83 -10.31 4.15 3.76
CA ILE A 83 -11.55 4.82 3.40
C ILE A 83 -12.42 5.02 4.64
N GLN A 84 -12.58 3.99 5.45
CA GLN A 84 -13.40 4.07 6.65
C GLN A 84 -12.85 5.07 7.65
N SER A 85 -11.53 5.09 7.86
CA SER A 85 -10.93 6.02 8.79
C SER A 85 -11.01 7.46 8.31
N MET A 86 -10.83 7.70 7.02
CA MET A 86 -10.95 9.05 6.46
C MET A 86 -12.39 9.55 6.50
N SER A 87 -13.34 8.65 6.31
CA SER A 87 -14.77 9.00 6.43
C SER A 87 -15.13 9.39 7.85
N SER A 88 -14.59 8.70 8.86
CA SER A 88 -14.90 8.94 10.26
C SER A 88 -14.15 10.11 10.87
N LEU A 89 -12.84 10.21 10.57
CA LEU A 89 -11.95 11.14 11.26
C LEU A 89 -11.55 12.34 10.41
N GLY A 90 -11.78 12.29 9.13
CA GLY A 90 -11.29 13.27 8.18
C GLY A 90 -9.87 12.91 7.72
N PRO A 91 -9.47 13.44 6.54
CA PRO A 91 -8.20 13.04 5.94
C PRO A 91 -6.97 13.31 6.80
N ALA A 92 -6.89 14.47 7.44
CA ALA A 92 -5.69 14.82 8.20
C ALA A 92 -5.49 13.95 9.43
N ARG A 93 -6.56 13.76 10.22
CA ARG A 93 -6.47 12.92 11.43
C ARG A 93 -6.20 11.47 11.08
N ALA A 94 -6.90 10.98 10.06
CA ALA A 94 -6.69 9.60 9.64
C ALA A 94 -5.26 9.39 9.17
N ALA A 95 -4.73 10.31 8.36
CA ALA A 95 -3.36 10.20 7.87
C ALA A 95 -2.35 10.21 9.01
N MET A 96 -2.55 11.07 10.00
CA MET A 96 -1.62 11.13 11.14
C MET A 96 -1.59 9.82 11.91
N LEU A 97 -2.76 9.24 12.19
CA LEU A 97 -2.83 7.98 12.91
C LEU A 97 -2.28 6.81 12.09
N ILE A 98 -2.54 6.81 10.79
CA ILE A 98 -2.02 5.80 9.88
C ILE A 98 -0.48 5.85 9.87
N VAL A 99 0.09 7.04 9.78
CA VAL A 99 1.54 7.21 9.76
C VAL A 99 2.16 6.69 11.06
N VAL A 100 1.57 7.02 12.20
CA VAL A 100 2.08 6.56 13.49
C VAL A 100 2.09 5.03 13.55
N ALA A 101 1.00 4.40 13.12
CA ALA A 101 0.92 2.93 13.10
C ALA A 101 1.93 2.33 12.12
N GLN A 102 2.08 2.93 10.94
CA GLN A 102 3.05 2.46 9.96
C GLN A 102 4.48 2.53 10.50
N LEU A 103 4.83 3.62 11.13
CA LEU A 103 6.16 3.78 11.72
C LEU A 103 6.43 2.74 12.79
N ALA A 104 5.46 2.54 13.68
CA ALA A 104 5.63 1.58 14.77
C ALA A 104 5.81 0.16 14.25
N VAL A 105 4.96 -0.26 13.32
CA VAL A 105 5.02 -1.63 12.79
C VAL A 105 6.28 -1.85 11.95
N ALA A 106 6.62 -0.89 11.08
CA ALA A 106 7.83 -1.00 10.26
C ALA A 106 9.08 -1.10 11.13
N TYR A 107 9.11 -0.33 12.20
CA TYR A 107 10.24 -0.33 13.12
C TYR A 107 10.38 -1.69 13.83
N VAL A 108 9.25 -2.24 14.28
CA VAL A 108 9.25 -3.57 14.91
C VAL A 108 9.74 -4.62 13.92
N ILE A 109 9.30 -4.55 12.66
CA ILE A 109 9.73 -5.50 11.64
C ILE A 109 11.23 -5.44 11.44
N GLU A 110 11.82 -4.25 11.38
CA GLU A 110 13.27 -4.11 11.22
C GLU A 110 14.03 -4.60 12.44
N LEU A 111 13.56 -4.26 13.64
CA LEU A 111 14.23 -4.68 14.88
C LEU A 111 14.27 -6.18 15.04
N LEU A 112 13.20 -6.87 14.65
CA LEU A 112 13.09 -8.31 14.81
C LEU A 112 13.53 -9.08 13.56
N GLY A 113 13.77 -8.39 12.44
CA GLY A 113 14.16 -9.02 11.20
C GLY A 113 13.08 -9.91 10.62
N LEU A 114 11.81 -9.51 10.75
CA LEU A 114 10.67 -10.29 10.29
C LEU A 114 10.56 -10.26 8.76
N PHE A 115 9.90 -11.28 8.20
CA PHE A 115 9.55 -11.37 6.78
C PHE A 115 10.75 -11.32 5.84
N GLY A 116 11.92 -11.73 6.29
CA GLY A 116 13.12 -11.72 5.46
C GLY A 116 13.82 -10.38 5.40
N VAL A 117 13.34 -9.39 6.14
CA VAL A 117 13.99 -8.09 6.24
C VAL A 117 15.25 -8.21 7.09
N GLU A 118 16.33 -7.55 6.66
CA GLU A 118 17.57 -7.54 7.42
C GLU A 118 17.36 -6.83 8.75
N LYS A 119 17.76 -7.50 9.85
CA LYS A 119 17.63 -6.92 11.17
C LYS A 119 18.55 -5.72 11.32
N VAL A 120 17.99 -4.60 11.72
CA VAL A 120 18.73 -3.36 11.93
C VAL A 120 18.67 -2.96 13.39
N ASP A 121 19.82 -2.59 13.95
CA ASP A 121 19.87 -2.11 15.32
C ASP A 121 19.21 -0.74 15.42
N PHE A 122 18.73 -0.42 16.63
CA PHE A 122 18.08 0.83 16.90
C PHE A 122 19.09 1.98 16.82
N GLU A 123 18.88 2.90 15.88
CA GLU A 123 19.70 4.09 15.73
C GLU A 123 18.82 5.32 15.56
N TRP A 124 19.29 6.42 16.14
CA TRP A 124 18.63 7.71 16.02
C TRP A 124 19.33 8.62 15.04
#